data_83dd21048d9c59072ce80fbf47141f53
#
_entry.id   83dd21048d9c59072ce80fbf47141f53
#
_cell.length_a   1.000
_cell.length_b   1.000
_cell.length_c   1.000
_cell.angle_alpha   90.00
_cell.angle_beta   90.00
_cell.angle_gamma   90.00
#
_symmetry.space_group_name_H-M   'P 1'
#
loop_
_entity.id
_entity.type
_entity.pdbx_description
1 polymer ?
#
loop_
_entity_poly.entity_id
_entity_poly.type
_entity_poly.pdbx_seq_one_letter_code
_entity_poly.pdbx_strand_id
1 'polypeptide(L)'
;MNNFFSYNKEVKLQKTIRILVYPNITYLKDLKKDSYIQAIKQQISTLNEIRDDLWFYLILPEPVEDLDFKNATQHFQKFPSYIPAMRVHFNTFDFHNNVSKKFDFDLVMSHLPEHTHQVKNMFFNKTHHWPNIFGYCHWFDFKNTATWEVSSFNQNITGLLEYDRCYLNTEYQKQLVLTQMKDTFNKETIDKVDKTLKVQYLGVKESDILEKTNENTKKIIVFNHRPEEYKDFNNFMSIVDELREQRQDFKVWIPLLNKPNRDYVITDEFEKSGYYEKLSTCRVGLSPKQKYGGWSVATTDGMMNGTPYIMYDESYYEELQSNAEFFKTNGQAIDLLNKHLDDNNHRNEMGNRALDWMRNNLLFRDSMEEMSEYIDSLVEKLPTLKKSVRIDDIKGMIKESNGMTKEELIRKLRWGGGITWTPYRRALMKDSNIYDVNDVTPTYYWREDD
;
A
#
# COMPACT_ATOMS: atom_id res chain seq x y z
N MET A 1 57.12 -4.25 1.57
CA MET A 1 56.38 -3.22 0.82
C MET A 1 54.91 -3.52 1.01
N ASN A 2 54.31 -2.90 2.00
CA ASN A 2 52.92 -3.10 2.36
C ASN A 2 52.11 -1.97 1.75
N ASN A 3 51.28 -2.28 0.76
CA ASN A 3 50.29 -1.36 0.24
C ASN A 3 49.07 -1.35 1.18
N PHE A 4 49.03 -0.34 2.06
CA PHE A 4 47.78 0.00 2.78
C PHE A 4 46.88 0.73 1.77
N PHE A 5 45.79 0.09 1.39
CA PHE A 5 44.69 0.75 0.72
C PHE A 5 43.96 1.63 1.75
N SER A 6 44.15 2.94 1.61
CA SER A 6 43.37 3.93 2.33
C SER A 6 41.94 3.91 1.77
N TYR A 7 41.03 3.31 2.50
CA TYR A 7 39.59 3.47 2.30
C TYR A 7 39.13 4.74 3.02
N ASN A 8 39.36 5.89 2.40
CA ASN A 8 38.64 7.11 2.73
C ASN A 8 37.26 7.06 2.09
N LYS A 9 36.32 6.33 2.67
CA LYS A 9 34.90 6.59 2.52
C LYS A 9 34.47 7.44 3.73
N GLU A 10 34.24 8.74 3.51
CA GLU A 10 33.38 9.52 4.37
C GLU A 10 32.02 8.82 4.43
N VAL A 11 31.83 7.96 5.41
CA VAL A 11 30.52 7.42 5.75
C VAL A 11 29.78 8.56 6.44
N LYS A 12 29.04 9.38 5.68
CA LYS A 12 28.00 10.22 6.27
C LYS A 12 27.13 9.29 7.08
N LEU A 13 27.16 9.39 8.38
CA LEU A 13 26.22 8.69 9.29
C LEU A 13 24.83 9.27 9.04
N GLN A 14 24.14 8.68 8.09
CA GLN A 14 22.80 9.07 7.72
C GLN A 14 21.85 8.59 8.81
N LYS A 15 21.06 9.51 9.32
CA LYS A 15 20.11 9.25 10.41
C LYS A 15 19.03 8.30 9.91
N THR A 16 19.07 7.04 10.32
CA THR A 16 18.06 6.05 9.98
C THR A 16 16.71 6.38 10.62
N ILE A 17 15.67 6.54 9.84
CA ILE A 17 14.28 6.68 10.26
C ILE A 17 13.68 5.29 10.36
N ARG A 18 13.26 4.89 11.56
CA ARG A 18 12.65 3.57 11.81
C ARG A 18 11.14 3.66 11.73
N ILE A 19 10.56 2.89 10.82
CA ILE A 19 9.13 2.86 10.55
C ILE A 19 8.58 1.48 10.91
N LEU A 20 7.65 1.42 11.87
CA LEU A 20 6.86 0.22 12.09
C LEU A 20 5.82 0.12 10.98
N VAL A 21 5.72 -1.02 10.30
CA VAL A 21 4.69 -1.32 9.30
C VAL A 21 3.71 -2.34 9.88
N TYR A 22 2.45 -1.93 10.01
CA TYR A 22 1.35 -2.81 10.41
C TYR A 22 0.43 -3.04 9.21
N PRO A 23 0.60 -4.17 8.48
CA PRO A 23 -0.03 -4.38 7.17
C PRO A 23 -1.47 -4.89 7.29
N ASN A 24 -2.25 -4.72 6.23
CA ASN A 24 -3.53 -5.41 6.03
C ASN A 24 -3.30 -6.68 5.22
N ILE A 25 -3.25 -7.82 5.87
CA ILE A 25 -3.07 -9.11 5.21
C ILE A 25 -4.35 -9.93 5.36
N THR A 26 -4.90 -10.36 4.23
CA THR A 26 -6.14 -11.15 4.17
C THR A 26 -5.89 -12.62 3.93
N TYR A 27 -4.75 -12.99 3.34
CA TYR A 27 -4.44 -14.37 3.00
C TYR A 27 -3.31 -14.93 3.87
N LEU A 28 -3.63 -15.34 5.10
CA LEU A 28 -2.64 -15.75 6.11
C LEU A 28 -1.89 -17.04 5.78
N LYS A 29 -2.38 -17.87 4.84
CA LYS A 29 -1.78 -19.17 4.52
C LYS A 29 -0.69 -19.12 3.46
N ASP A 30 -0.73 -18.11 2.59
CA ASP A 30 0.22 -17.93 1.49
C ASP A 30 0.39 -16.44 1.20
N LEU A 31 1.34 -15.82 1.88
CA LEU A 31 1.58 -14.38 1.76
C LEU A 31 2.07 -13.97 0.37
N LYS A 32 2.68 -14.88 -0.39
CA LYS A 32 3.14 -14.57 -1.75
C LYS A 32 1.98 -14.31 -2.71
N LYS A 33 0.79 -14.83 -2.40
CA LYS A 33 -0.45 -14.59 -3.17
C LYS A 33 -1.28 -13.41 -2.65
N ASP A 34 -0.93 -12.85 -1.49
CA ASP A 34 -1.66 -11.73 -0.93
C ASP A 34 -1.29 -10.44 -1.65
N SER A 35 -2.28 -9.79 -2.25
CA SER A 35 -2.10 -8.56 -3.04
C SER A 35 -1.62 -7.37 -2.19
N TYR A 36 -1.97 -7.34 -0.89
CA TYR A 36 -1.53 -6.29 0.02
C TYR A 36 -0.04 -6.42 0.35
N ILE A 37 0.45 -7.65 0.50
CA ILE A 37 1.90 -7.90 0.66
C ILE A 37 2.66 -7.43 -0.57
N GLN A 38 2.15 -7.70 -1.77
CA GLN A 38 2.80 -7.22 -3.00
C GLN A 38 2.80 -5.68 -3.07
N ALA A 39 1.70 -5.03 -2.70
CA ALA A 39 1.64 -3.57 -2.65
C ALA A 39 2.63 -2.98 -1.63
N ILE A 40 2.72 -3.55 -0.42
CA ILE A 40 3.66 -3.12 0.61
C ILE A 40 5.11 -3.35 0.18
N LYS A 41 5.39 -4.50 -0.46
CA LYS A 41 6.72 -4.79 -1.00
C LYS A 41 7.13 -3.74 -2.03
N GLN A 42 6.22 -3.37 -2.90
CA GLN A 42 6.46 -2.32 -3.89
C GLN A 42 6.66 -0.95 -3.22
N GLN A 43 5.86 -0.59 -2.21
CA GLN A 43 6.04 0.66 -1.45
C GLN A 43 7.41 0.74 -0.80
N ILE A 44 7.80 -0.28 -0.04
CA ILE A 44 9.10 -0.33 0.64
C ILE A 44 10.25 -0.31 -0.37
N SER A 45 10.16 -1.08 -1.46
CA SER A 45 11.19 -1.12 -2.50
C SER A 45 11.38 0.25 -3.12
N THR A 46 10.29 0.91 -3.54
CA THR A 46 10.36 2.22 -4.20
C THR A 46 10.83 3.32 -3.25
N LEU A 47 10.37 3.32 -1.98
CA LEU A 47 10.89 4.25 -0.98
C LEU A 47 12.41 4.07 -0.75
N ASN A 48 12.91 2.83 -0.74
CA ASN A 48 14.34 2.54 -0.63
C ASN A 48 15.15 2.88 -1.89
N GLU A 49 14.50 3.04 -3.03
CA GLU A 49 15.13 3.56 -4.27
C GLU A 49 15.22 5.10 -4.25
N ILE A 50 14.24 5.76 -3.59
CA ILE A 50 14.20 7.23 -3.47
C ILE A 50 15.16 7.73 -2.39
N ARG A 51 15.29 6.98 -1.27
CA ARG A 51 16.09 7.37 -0.11
C ARG A 51 16.67 6.16 0.62
N ASP A 52 17.84 6.33 1.23
CA ASP A 52 18.63 5.27 1.87
C ASP A 52 18.61 5.31 3.40
N ASP A 53 17.88 6.25 4.00
CA ASP A 53 17.82 6.48 5.43
C ASP A 53 16.60 5.84 6.12
N LEU A 54 15.82 5.01 5.42
CA LEU A 54 14.66 4.31 5.97
C LEU A 54 15.01 2.89 6.42
N TRP A 55 14.44 2.49 7.56
CA TRP A 55 14.42 1.11 8.02
C TRP A 55 13.00 0.72 8.42
N PHE A 56 12.51 -0.36 7.83
CA PHE A 56 11.15 -0.85 8.05
C PHE A 56 11.15 -2.04 9.00
N TYR A 57 10.17 -2.08 9.91
CA TYR A 57 9.91 -3.20 10.78
C TYR A 57 8.49 -3.71 10.53
N LEU A 58 8.40 -4.87 9.86
CA LEU A 58 7.12 -5.41 9.39
C LEU A 58 6.57 -6.41 10.39
N ILE A 59 5.29 -6.28 10.72
CA ILE A 59 4.54 -7.28 11.47
C ILE A 59 3.86 -8.20 10.47
N LEU A 60 4.21 -9.48 10.48
CA LEU A 60 3.71 -10.47 9.54
C LEU A 60 3.09 -11.66 10.29
N PRO A 61 2.10 -12.37 9.73
CA PRO A 61 1.57 -13.59 10.33
C PRO A 61 2.52 -14.78 10.14
N GLU A 62 2.61 -15.67 11.13
CA GLU A 62 3.23 -17.00 10.97
C GLU A 62 2.28 -17.98 10.22
N PRO A 63 2.79 -19.03 9.59
CA PRO A 63 4.18 -19.38 9.31
C PRO A 63 4.59 -18.81 7.97
N VAL A 64 5.77 -18.24 7.86
CA VAL A 64 6.18 -17.65 6.61
C VAL A 64 7.64 -17.91 6.33
N GLU A 65 7.91 -18.25 5.09
CA GLU A 65 9.22 -18.08 4.50
C GLU A 65 9.61 -16.60 4.56
N ASP A 66 10.86 -16.32 4.80
CA ASP A 66 11.39 -14.96 4.75
C ASP A 66 10.99 -14.31 3.42
N LEU A 67 10.31 -13.18 3.53
CA LEU A 67 9.94 -12.40 2.37
C LEU A 67 11.09 -11.44 2.08
N ASP A 68 11.63 -11.48 0.89
CA ASP A 68 12.72 -10.62 0.46
C ASP A 68 12.30 -9.13 0.50
N PHE A 69 12.63 -8.47 1.61
CA PHE A 69 12.48 -7.02 1.81
C PHE A 69 13.85 -6.40 2.09
N LYS A 70 14.25 -5.46 1.26
CA LYS A 70 15.47 -4.68 1.48
C LYS A 70 15.26 -3.65 2.59
N ASN A 71 16.26 -3.45 3.45
CA ASN A 71 16.22 -2.52 4.59
C ASN A 71 15.01 -2.73 5.52
N ALA A 72 14.71 -3.97 5.82
CA ALA A 72 13.58 -4.30 6.66
C ALA A 72 13.87 -5.47 7.61
N THR A 73 13.28 -5.42 8.79
CA THR A 73 13.21 -6.53 9.75
C THR A 73 11.78 -7.08 9.74
N GLN A 74 11.63 -8.39 9.75
CA GLN A 74 10.34 -9.05 9.76
C GLN A 74 10.09 -9.68 11.13
N HIS A 75 8.94 -9.38 11.71
CA HIS A 75 8.48 -9.99 12.96
C HIS A 75 7.24 -10.83 12.70
N PHE A 76 7.32 -12.12 12.98
CA PHE A 76 6.25 -13.07 12.72
C PHE A 76 5.40 -13.28 13.98
N GLN A 77 4.10 -13.01 13.87
CA GLN A 77 3.12 -13.21 14.92
C GLN A 77 2.30 -14.45 14.69
N LYS A 78 2.05 -15.22 15.76
CA LYS A 78 1.08 -16.33 15.70
C LYS A 78 -0.34 -15.82 15.65
N PHE A 79 -1.07 -16.26 14.63
CA PHE A 79 -2.50 -16.07 14.53
C PHE A 79 -3.20 -17.41 14.74
N PRO A 80 -4.30 -17.46 15.52
CA PRO A 80 -5.12 -18.64 15.63
C PRO A 80 -5.60 -19.11 14.24
N SER A 81 -5.64 -20.42 14.01
CA SER A 81 -5.96 -21.00 12.69
C SER A 81 -7.36 -20.65 12.16
N TYR A 82 -8.26 -20.22 13.04
CA TYR A 82 -9.60 -19.78 12.69
C TYR A 82 -9.70 -18.31 12.30
N ILE A 83 -8.60 -17.54 12.43
CA ILE A 83 -8.57 -16.13 12.04
C ILE A 83 -8.36 -16.02 10.52
N PRO A 84 -9.28 -15.41 9.76
CA PRO A 84 -9.18 -15.36 8.30
C PRO A 84 -8.25 -14.25 7.79
N ALA A 85 -8.06 -13.19 8.58
CA ALA A 85 -7.28 -12.01 8.18
C ALA A 85 -6.75 -11.25 9.39
N MET A 86 -5.66 -10.50 9.21
CA MET A 86 -5.07 -9.68 10.30
C MET A 86 -6.05 -8.64 10.84
N ARG A 87 -6.92 -8.08 9.99
CA ARG A 87 -7.89 -7.04 10.38
C ARG A 87 -8.90 -7.46 11.46
N VAL A 88 -9.11 -8.75 11.68
CA VAL A 88 -10.08 -9.25 12.69
C VAL A 88 -9.41 -9.65 14.01
N HIS A 89 -8.09 -9.51 14.12
CA HIS A 89 -7.36 -9.91 15.32
C HIS A 89 -6.12 -9.06 15.56
N PHE A 90 -6.04 -8.44 16.72
CA PHE A 90 -4.84 -7.76 17.20
C PHE A 90 -4.22 -8.55 18.37
N ASN A 91 -3.03 -9.10 18.17
CA ASN A 91 -2.32 -9.84 19.20
C ASN A 91 -1.59 -8.88 20.15
N THR A 92 -2.34 -8.32 21.11
CA THR A 92 -1.86 -7.35 22.10
C THR A 92 -0.66 -7.86 22.89
N PHE A 93 -0.70 -9.13 23.30
CA PHE A 93 0.34 -9.71 24.16
C PHE A 93 1.68 -9.84 23.42
N ASP A 94 1.65 -10.39 22.22
CA ASP A 94 2.85 -10.52 21.39
C ASP A 94 3.40 -9.14 20.99
N PHE A 95 2.53 -8.25 20.52
CA PHE A 95 2.90 -6.92 20.11
C PHE A 95 3.57 -6.14 21.26
N HIS A 96 3.01 -6.23 22.49
CA HIS A 96 3.62 -5.58 23.65
C HIS A 96 4.99 -6.17 24.00
N ASN A 97 5.10 -7.48 24.13
CA ASN A 97 6.32 -8.11 24.64
C ASN A 97 7.44 -8.20 23.60
N ASN A 98 7.10 -8.36 22.34
CA ASN A 98 8.07 -8.61 21.28
C ASN A 98 8.33 -7.41 20.37
N VAL A 99 7.45 -6.42 20.36
CA VAL A 99 7.58 -5.23 19.51
C VAL A 99 7.73 -3.97 20.37
N SER A 100 6.64 -3.51 21.01
CA SER A 100 6.67 -2.20 21.66
C SER A 100 7.62 -2.11 22.84
N LYS A 101 7.88 -3.19 23.58
CA LYS A 101 8.90 -3.21 24.66
C LYS A 101 10.33 -3.18 24.15
N LYS A 102 10.58 -3.78 22.99
CA LYS A 102 11.95 -4.03 22.50
C LYS A 102 12.46 -2.94 21.58
N PHE A 103 11.57 -2.32 20.82
CA PHE A 103 11.94 -1.39 19.76
C PHE A 103 11.36 0.00 19.95
N ASP A 104 12.11 0.98 19.48
CA ASP A 104 11.63 2.35 19.28
C ASP A 104 11.48 2.62 17.80
N PHE A 105 10.38 3.24 17.46
CA PHE A 105 10.09 3.67 16.11
C PHE A 105 9.92 5.19 16.05
N ASP A 106 10.40 5.78 14.99
CA ASP A 106 10.17 7.19 14.70
C ASP A 106 8.75 7.43 14.21
N LEU A 107 8.24 6.51 13.39
CA LEU A 107 6.92 6.59 12.74
C LEU A 107 6.24 5.22 12.75
N VAL A 108 4.92 5.24 12.58
CA VAL A 108 4.10 4.05 12.33
C VAL A 108 3.40 4.20 10.98
N MET A 109 3.57 3.21 10.12
CA MET A 109 2.84 3.05 8.86
C MET A 109 1.78 1.96 9.05
N SER A 110 0.53 2.35 9.29
CA SER A 110 -0.56 1.42 9.53
C SER A 110 -1.44 1.29 8.29
N HIS A 111 -1.76 0.05 7.91
CA HIS A 111 -2.70 -0.27 6.83
C HIS A 111 -4.05 -0.77 7.36
N LEU A 112 -4.21 -0.81 8.68
CA LEU A 112 -5.41 -1.28 9.36
C LEU A 112 -5.94 -0.20 10.31
N PRO A 113 -6.87 0.64 9.87
CA PRO A 113 -7.52 1.61 10.75
C PRO A 113 -8.10 0.95 12.01
N GLU A 114 -8.66 -0.24 11.90
CA GLU A 114 -9.27 -0.98 13.01
C GLU A 114 -8.33 -1.20 14.19
N HIS A 115 -7.03 -1.31 13.94
CA HIS A 115 -6.01 -1.59 14.96
C HIS A 115 -5.14 -0.40 15.32
N THR A 116 -5.28 0.72 14.62
CA THR A 116 -4.39 1.87 14.80
C THR A 116 -4.43 2.42 16.23
N HIS A 117 -5.60 2.44 16.84
CA HIS A 117 -5.74 2.86 18.25
C HIS A 117 -4.95 1.96 19.21
N GLN A 118 -5.02 0.63 19.03
CA GLN A 118 -4.27 -0.31 19.86
C GLN A 118 -2.76 -0.12 19.66
N VAL A 119 -2.31 -0.03 18.40
CA VAL A 119 -0.89 0.22 18.07
C VAL A 119 -0.41 1.50 18.73
N LYS A 120 -1.16 2.60 18.59
CA LYS A 120 -0.82 3.91 19.18
C LYS A 120 -0.67 3.83 20.69
N ASN A 121 -1.64 3.20 21.37
CA ASN A 121 -1.62 3.08 22.83
C ASN A 121 -0.46 2.25 23.36
N MET A 122 -0.01 1.21 22.64
CA MET A 122 1.15 0.41 23.02
C MET A 122 2.44 1.23 23.08
N PHE A 123 2.58 2.23 22.20
CA PHE A 123 3.76 3.11 22.20
C PHE A 123 3.62 4.25 23.20
N PHE A 124 2.43 4.78 23.42
CA PHE A 124 2.21 5.82 24.43
C PHE A 124 2.65 5.37 25.82
N ASN A 125 2.27 4.17 26.25
CA ASN A 125 2.62 3.62 27.54
C ASN A 125 4.14 3.55 27.78
N LYS A 126 4.94 3.48 26.71
CA LYS A 126 6.41 3.40 26.80
C LYS A 126 7.08 4.77 26.73
N THR A 127 6.57 5.65 25.90
CA THR A 127 7.27 6.88 25.52
C THR A 127 6.62 8.16 26.05
N HIS A 128 5.41 8.06 26.60
CA HIS A 128 4.54 9.20 26.96
C HIS A 128 4.30 10.20 25.83
N HIS A 129 4.49 9.74 24.58
CA HIS A 129 4.17 10.46 23.37
C HIS A 129 3.39 9.59 22.42
N TRP A 130 2.47 10.19 21.69
CA TRP A 130 1.80 9.52 20.59
C TRP A 130 2.77 9.43 19.40
N PRO A 131 2.96 8.25 18.81
CA PRO A 131 3.70 8.16 17.55
C PRO A 131 2.93 8.89 16.44
N ASN A 132 3.65 9.49 15.51
CA ASN A 132 3.04 9.95 14.26
C ASN A 132 2.67 8.73 13.40
N ILE A 133 1.44 8.72 12.91
CA ILE A 133 0.88 7.57 12.19
C ILE A 133 0.42 8.01 10.82
N PHE A 134 0.89 7.32 9.81
CA PHE A 134 0.40 7.41 8.44
C PHE A 134 0.16 6.02 7.87
N GLY A 135 -0.47 5.91 6.72
CA GLY A 135 -0.63 4.61 6.09
C GLY A 135 -1.61 4.63 4.93
N TYR A 136 -1.94 3.46 4.46
CA TYR A 136 -2.79 3.26 3.29
C TYR A 136 -3.97 2.35 3.64
N CYS A 137 -5.19 2.84 3.51
CA CYS A 137 -6.38 2.02 3.71
C CYS A 137 -6.92 1.52 2.36
N HIS A 138 -6.73 0.24 2.11
CA HIS A 138 -7.20 -0.40 0.87
C HIS A 138 -8.68 -0.74 0.90
N TRP A 139 -9.28 -0.82 2.08
CA TRP A 139 -10.63 -1.32 2.27
C TRP A 139 -11.33 -0.68 3.45
N PHE A 140 -12.59 -0.33 3.25
CA PHE A 140 -13.54 0.07 4.29
C PHE A 140 -14.74 -0.85 4.31
N ASP A 141 -15.28 -1.11 5.50
CA ASP A 141 -16.51 -1.86 5.67
C ASP A 141 -17.70 -0.92 5.57
N PHE A 142 -18.10 -0.61 4.36
CA PHE A 142 -19.26 0.21 4.11
C PHE A 142 -20.55 -0.49 4.53
N LYS A 143 -21.49 0.26 5.10
CA LYS A 143 -22.74 -0.24 5.69
C LYS A 143 -23.57 -1.16 4.78
N ASN A 144 -23.52 -0.96 3.47
CA ASN A 144 -24.31 -1.70 2.49
C ASN A 144 -23.53 -2.80 1.76
N THR A 145 -22.26 -2.99 2.11
CA THR A 145 -21.35 -3.86 1.37
C THR A 145 -20.68 -4.90 2.23
N ALA A 146 -20.65 -4.67 3.54
CA ALA A 146 -19.95 -5.56 4.45
C ALA A 146 -20.82 -6.75 4.81
N THR A 147 -20.26 -7.92 4.69
CA THR A 147 -20.73 -9.13 5.36
C THR A 147 -20.51 -9.08 6.89
N TRP A 148 -19.71 -8.11 7.34
CA TRP A 148 -19.30 -7.81 8.72
C TRP A 148 -19.87 -6.43 9.08
N GLU A 149 -20.93 -6.37 9.62
CA GLU A 149 -21.81 -5.31 10.03
C GLU A 149 -21.22 -3.93 10.39
N VAL A 150 -22.12 -2.98 10.58
CA VAL A 150 -21.97 -1.55 10.92
C VAL A 150 -20.87 -1.23 11.95
N SER A 151 -20.57 -2.16 12.87
CA SER A 151 -19.51 -2.00 13.88
C SER A 151 -18.13 -1.82 13.23
N SER A 152 -17.85 -2.50 12.13
CA SER A 152 -16.55 -2.44 11.45
C SER A 152 -16.32 -1.10 10.77
N PHE A 153 -17.34 -0.49 10.16
CA PHE A 153 -17.22 0.87 9.61
C PHE A 153 -16.89 1.89 10.71
N ASN A 154 -17.58 1.82 11.84
CA ASN A 154 -17.32 2.72 12.95
C ASN A 154 -15.92 2.52 13.55
N GLN A 155 -15.40 1.28 13.57
CA GLN A 155 -14.03 1.00 13.96
C GLN A 155 -13.02 1.60 12.97
N ASN A 156 -13.28 1.48 11.67
CA ASN A 156 -12.45 2.11 10.65
C ASN A 156 -12.38 3.63 10.87
N ILE A 157 -13.54 4.30 11.08
CA ILE A 157 -13.58 5.74 11.28
C ILE A 157 -12.89 6.17 12.57
N THR A 158 -13.14 5.48 13.69
CA THR A 158 -12.45 5.79 14.96
C THR A 158 -10.94 5.61 14.85
N GLY A 159 -10.50 4.60 14.10
CA GLY A 159 -9.09 4.41 13.80
C GLY A 159 -8.51 5.52 12.93
N LEU A 160 -9.25 6.00 11.92
CA LEU A 160 -8.80 7.13 11.08
C LEU A 160 -8.54 8.41 11.86
N LEU A 161 -9.23 8.63 12.98
CA LEU A 161 -8.99 9.79 13.86
C LEU A 161 -7.61 9.78 14.52
N GLU A 162 -6.92 8.64 14.48
CA GLU A 162 -5.59 8.46 15.04
C GLU A 162 -4.46 8.69 14.04
N TYR A 163 -4.80 8.82 12.74
CA TYR A 163 -3.80 9.08 11.71
C TYR A 163 -3.48 10.57 11.57
N ASP A 164 -2.22 10.86 11.27
CA ASP A 164 -1.80 12.13 10.72
C ASP A 164 -2.15 12.24 9.23
N ARG A 165 -2.06 11.11 8.50
CA ARG A 165 -2.52 10.97 7.11
C ARG A 165 -2.85 9.52 6.78
N CYS A 166 -3.98 9.30 6.11
CA CYS A 166 -4.35 8.01 5.55
C CYS A 166 -4.61 8.13 4.05
N TYR A 167 -3.89 7.36 3.26
CA TYR A 167 -4.06 7.33 1.82
C TYR A 167 -5.20 6.37 1.42
N LEU A 168 -5.97 6.78 0.43
CA LEU A 168 -7.05 6.01 -0.21
C LEU A 168 -6.80 5.86 -1.69
N ASN A 169 -7.40 4.83 -2.27
CA ASN A 169 -7.19 4.47 -3.66
C ASN A 169 -7.87 5.43 -4.66
N THR A 170 -8.99 6.07 -4.32
CA THR A 170 -9.73 6.95 -5.23
C THR A 170 -10.45 8.07 -4.49
N GLU A 171 -10.74 9.16 -5.21
CA GLU A 171 -11.62 10.23 -4.70
C GLU A 171 -13.04 9.69 -4.42
N TYR A 172 -13.55 8.80 -5.27
CA TYR A 172 -14.83 8.13 -5.04
C TYR A 172 -14.87 7.44 -3.66
N GLN A 173 -13.83 6.67 -3.32
CA GLN A 173 -13.75 5.98 -2.03
C GLN A 173 -13.74 6.98 -0.87
N LYS A 174 -12.98 8.09 -0.99
CA LYS A 174 -12.97 9.17 -0.01
C LYS A 174 -14.37 9.76 0.18
N GLN A 175 -15.04 10.12 -0.91
CA GLN A 175 -16.38 10.70 -0.86
C GLN A 175 -17.42 9.72 -0.29
N LEU A 176 -17.29 8.43 -0.58
CA LEU A 176 -18.16 7.41 -0.04
C LEU A 176 -17.99 7.28 1.48
N VAL A 177 -16.75 7.28 1.99
CA VAL A 177 -16.48 7.32 3.44
C VAL A 177 -17.14 8.53 4.09
N LEU A 178 -16.86 9.73 3.60
CA LEU A 178 -17.39 10.98 4.17
C LEU A 178 -18.92 11.03 4.12
N THR A 179 -19.52 10.50 3.04
CA THR A 179 -20.98 10.47 2.91
C THR A 179 -21.61 9.53 3.93
N GLN A 180 -21.06 8.33 4.12
CA GLN A 180 -21.59 7.38 5.09
C GLN A 180 -21.38 7.80 6.55
N MET A 181 -20.37 8.63 6.81
CA MET A 181 -20.17 9.21 8.15
C MET A 181 -21.29 10.14 8.57
N LYS A 182 -21.99 10.80 7.63
CA LYS A 182 -23.05 11.79 7.94
C LYS A 182 -24.20 11.21 8.78
N ASP A 183 -24.41 9.90 8.69
CA ASP A 183 -25.49 9.22 9.44
C ASP A 183 -25.14 8.97 10.92
N THR A 184 -23.85 9.03 11.29
CA THR A 184 -23.40 8.57 12.61
C THR A 184 -22.50 9.58 13.34
N PHE A 185 -21.76 10.40 12.59
CA PHE A 185 -20.74 11.30 13.14
C PHE A 185 -21.15 12.77 12.97
N ASN A 186 -20.72 13.61 13.92
CA ASN A 186 -20.92 15.06 13.82
C ASN A 186 -19.96 15.68 12.77
N LYS A 187 -20.26 16.92 12.39
CA LYS A 187 -19.50 17.66 11.38
C LYS A 187 -18.02 17.79 11.72
N GLU A 188 -17.68 18.07 12.97
CA GLU A 188 -16.29 18.25 13.41
C GLU A 188 -15.47 16.97 13.17
N THR A 189 -16.03 15.81 13.49
CA THR A 189 -15.41 14.50 13.22
C THR A 189 -15.24 14.25 11.73
N ILE A 190 -16.26 14.58 10.92
CA ILE A 190 -16.19 14.45 9.46
C ILE A 190 -15.10 15.34 8.88
N ASP A 191 -15.05 16.61 9.28
CA ASP A 191 -14.05 17.58 8.82
C ASP A 191 -12.61 17.14 9.22
N LYS A 192 -12.45 16.51 10.39
CA LYS A 192 -11.17 15.97 10.82
C LYS A 192 -10.75 14.79 9.94
N VAL A 193 -11.64 13.84 9.70
CA VAL A 193 -11.36 12.68 8.84
C VAL A 193 -11.08 13.12 7.40
N ASP A 194 -11.83 14.08 6.84
CA ASP A 194 -11.58 14.60 5.51
C ASP A 194 -10.17 15.17 5.34
N LYS A 195 -9.68 15.92 6.35
CA LYS A 195 -8.30 16.44 6.38
C LYS A 195 -7.24 15.35 6.48
N THR A 196 -7.57 14.24 7.16
CA THR A 196 -6.68 13.09 7.30
C THR A 196 -6.57 12.27 6.01
N LEU A 197 -7.67 12.19 5.24
CA LEU A 197 -7.74 11.38 4.03
C LEU A 197 -7.09 12.09 2.84
N LYS A 198 -6.18 11.38 2.17
CA LYS A 198 -5.52 11.80 0.92
C LYS A 198 -5.70 10.72 -0.13
N VAL A 199 -6.06 11.11 -1.33
CA VAL A 199 -6.14 10.16 -2.45
C VAL A 199 -4.74 9.89 -3.00
N GLN A 200 -4.43 8.63 -3.16
CA GLN A 200 -3.20 8.14 -3.79
C GLN A 200 -3.51 6.82 -4.48
N TYR A 201 -3.52 6.82 -5.79
CA TYR A 201 -3.81 5.62 -6.58
C TYR A 201 -2.76 4.52 -6.33
N LEU A 202 -3.20 3.26 -6.45
CA LEU A 202 -2.26 2.14 -6.59
C LEU A 202 -1.60 2.24 -7.96
N GLY A 203 -0.41 2.80 -7.97
CA GLY A 203 0.35 3.06 -9.18
C GLY A 203 0.98 1.81 -9.79
N VAL A 204 1.56 2.00 -10.95
CA VAL A 204 2.33 1.00 -11.69
C VAL A 204 3.76 1.49 -11.90
N LYS A 205 4.67 0.56 -12.20
CA LYS A 205 6.03 0.94 -12.61
C LYS A 205 5.99 1.47 -14.03
N GLU A 206 6.73 2.53 -14.30
CA GLU A 206 6.83 3.10 -15.65
C GLU A 206 7.31 2.06 -16.67
N SER A 207 8.27 1.20 -16.26
CA SER A 207 8.77 0.10 -17.08
C SER A 207 7.73 -0.95 -17.48
N ASP A 208 6.60 -1.03 -16.75
CA ASP A 208 5.54 -2.00 -17.01
C ASP A 208 4.46 -1.44 -17.98
N ILE A 209 4.52 -0.12 -18.27
CA ILE A 209 3.59 0.54 -19.19
C ILE A 209 4.13 0.41 -20.62
N LEU A 210 3.35 -0.17 -21.52
CA LEU A 210 3.73 -0.24 -22.94
C LEU A 210 3.95 1.17 -23.51
N GLU A 211 4.94 1.30 -24.40
CA GLU A 211 5.26 2.56 -25.07
C GLU A 211 4.11 3.03 -25.98
N LYS A 212 3.51 2.09 -26.69
CA LYS A 212 2.32 2.30 -27.54
C LYS A 212 1.45 1.06 -27.60
N THR A 213 0.22 1.23 -28.03
CA THR A 213 -0.71 0.11 -28.23
C THR A 213 -0.21 -0.87 -29.28
N ASN A 214 -0.56 -2.15 -29.10
CA ASN A 214 -0.30 -3.16 -30.11
C ASN A 214 -1.28 -3.01 -31.28
N GLU A 215 -0.76 -2.83 -32.48
CA GLU A 215 -1.56 -2.69 -33.71
C GLU A 215 -2.14 -4.04 -34.18
N ASN A 216 -1.48 -5.14 -33.83
CA ASN A 216 -1.88 -6.50 -34.21
C ASN A 216 -2.80 -7.14 -33.17
N THR A 217 -3.95 -6.54 -32.91
CA THR A 217 -4.90 -7.05 -31.93
C THR A 217 -5.86 -8.08 -32.56
N LYS A 218 -6.28 -9.00 -31.70
CA LYS A 218 -7.31 -9.99 -32.03
C LYS A 218 -8.68 -9.50 -31.57
N LYS A 219 -9.76 -9.88 -32.26
CA LYS A 219 -11.13 -9.58 -31.81
C LYS A 219 -11.45 -10.35 -30.51
N ILE A 220 -10.79 -9.96 -29.42
CA ILE A 220 -10.97 -10.53 -28.09
C ILE A 220 -11.47 -9.44 -27.15
N ILE A 221 -12.59 -9.70 -26.51
CA ILE A 221 -13.10 -8.91 -25.37
C ILE A 221 -12.56 -9.54 -24.10
N VAL A 222 -11.92 -8.76 -23.21
CA VAL A 222 -11.39 -9.29 -21.96
C VAL A 222 -12.24 -8.91 -20.75
N PHE A 223 -12.47 -9.91 -19.88
CA PHE A 223 -12.93 -9.73 -18.50
C PHE A 223 -11.90 -10.31 -17.56
N ASN A 224 -10.96 -9.50 -17.13
CA ASN A 224 -9.84 -9.92 -16.27
C ASN A 224 -10.11 -9.71 -14.76
N HIS A 225 -11.37 -9.53 -14.40
CA HIS A 225 -11.82 -9.55 -13.01
C HIS A 225 -12.12 -10.97 -12.53
N ARG A 226 -12.24 -11.13 -11.22
CA ARG A 226 -12.79 -12.38 -10.66
C ARG A 226 -14.22 -12.57 -11.14
N PRO A 227 -14.59 -13.80 -11.60
CA PRO A 227 -15.93 -14.08 -12.14
C PRO A 227 -16.94 -14.27 -10.98
N GLU A 228 -17.10 -13.24 -10.18
CA GLU A 228 -17.95 -13.23 -8.98
C GLU A 228 -19.05 -12.17 -9.09
N GLU A 229 -20.13 -12.36 -8.33
CA GLU A 229 -21.33 -11.49 -8.37
C GLU A 229 -20.98 -10.02 -8.08
N TYR A 230 -20.06 -9.76 -7.14
CA TYR A 230 -19.69 -8.38 -6.78
C TYR A 230 -18.92 -7.64 -7.90
N LYS A 231 -18.45 -8.37 -8.92
CA LYS A 231 -17.85 -7.84 -10.15
C LYS A 231 -18.85 -7.80 -11.31
N ASP A 232 -20.13 -8.08 -11.03
CA ASP A 232 -21.23 -8.08 -11.98
C ASP A 232 -20.99 -9.01 -13.19
N PHE A 233 -20.37 -10.17 -12.89
CA PHE A 233 -20.00 -11.15 -13.91
C PHE A 233 -21.19 -11.64 -14.73
N ASN A 234 -22.37 -11.82 -14.10
CA ASN A 234 -23.56 -12.27 -14.79
C ASN A 234 -24.04 -11.25 -15.84
N ASN A 235 -23.96 -9.96 -15.53
CA ASN A 235 -24.28 -8.90 -16.47
C ASN A 235 -23.26 -8.82 -17.62
N PHE A 236 -21.96 -8.98 -17.30
CA PHE A 236 -20.94 -9.11 -18.34
C PHE A 236 -21.30 -10.23 -19.32
N MET A 237 -21.63 -11.42 -18.81
CA MET A 237 -22.02 -12.57 -19.66
C MET A 237 -23.29 -12.28 -20.47
N SER A 238 -24.28 -11.59 -19.88
CA SER A 238 -25.49 -11.19 -20.60
C SER A 238 -25.18 -10.26 -21.78
N ILE A 239 -24.31 -9.26 -21.60
CA ILE A 239 -23.89 -8.33 -22.66
C ILE A 239 -23.19 -9.08 -23.80
N VAL A 240 -22.25 -9.98 -23.48
CA VAL A 240 -21.49 -10.69 -24.53
C VAL A 240 -22.31 -11.81 -25.18
N ASP A 241 -23.26 -12.45 -24.48
CA ASP A 241 -24.21 -13.40 -25.06
C ASP A 241 -25.14 -12.67 -26.08
N GLU A 242 -25.69 -11.50 -25.73
CA GLU A 242 -26.50 -10.67 -26.62
C GLU A 242 -25.69 -10.19 -27.84
N LEU A 243 -24.44 -9.75 -27.64
CA LEU A 243 -23.55 -9.42 -28.76
C LEU A 243 -23.27 -10.64 -29.63
N ARG A 244 -23.17 -11.84 -29.05
CA ARG A 244 -22.94 -13.08 -29.79
C ARG A 244 -24.09 -13.46 -30.71
N GLU A 245 -25.32 -13.10 -30.40
CA GLU A 245 -26.49 -13.25 -31.27
C GLU A 245 -26.38 -12.39 -32.55
N GLN A 246 -25.73 -11.22 -32.45
CA GLN A 246 -25.57 -10.27 -33.55
C GLN A 246 -24.36 -10.57 -34.44
N ARG A 247 -23.27 -11.14 -33.85
CA ARG A 247 -22.01 -11.42 -34.58
C ARG A 247 -21.25 -12.59 -34.00
N GLN A 248 -20.50 -13.33 -34.87
CA GLN A 248 -19.81 -14.54 -34.50
C GLN A 248 -18.26 -14.43 -34.58
N ASP A 249 -17.71 -13.26 -34.92
CA ASP A 249 -16.32 -13.06 -35.29
C ASP A 249 -15.43 -12.60 -34.15
N PHE A 250 -15.81 -12.81 -32.86
CA PHE A 250 -15.04 -12.47 -31.70
C PHE A 250 -14.94 -13.63 -30.70
N LYS A 251 -13.99 -13.51 -29.77
CA LYS A 251 -13.85 -14.36 -28.59
C LYS A 251 -13.89 -13.51 -27.32
N VAL A 252 -14.19 -14.15 -26.20
CA VAL A 252 -14.15 -13.53 -24.87
C VAL A 252 -13.06 -14.23 -24.06
N TRP A 253 -12.16 -13.48 -23.46
CA TRP A 253 -11.14 -14.02 -22.59
C TRP A 253 -11.41 -13.72 -21.14
N ILE A 254 -11.50 -14.75 -20.30
CA ILE A 254 -11.76 -14.69 -18.86
C ILE A 254 -10.68 -15.51 -18.14
N PRO A 255 -9.50 -14.92 -17.85
CA PRO A 255 -8.34 -15.67 -17.34
C PRO A 255 -8.58 -16.36 -15.98
N LEU A 256 -9.52 -15.87 -15.19
CA LEU A 256 -9.81 -16.39 -13.83
C LEU A 256 -11.01 -17.32 -13.78
N LEU A 257 -11.55 -17.73 -14.92
CA LEU A 257 -12.66 -18.69 -15.00
C LEU A 257 -12.11 -20.11 -15.17
N ASN A 258 -12.45 -21.02 -14.26
CA ASN A 258 -11.92 -22.39 -14.25
C ASN A 258 -12.32 -23.22 -15.47
N LYS A 259 -13.56 -23.04 -15.97
CA LYS A 259 -14.06 -23.77 -17.14
C LYS A 259 -14.98 -22.90 -17.97
N PRO A 260 -14.73 -22.82 -19.28
CA PRO A 260 -15.63 -22.11 -20.19
C PRO A 260 -16.94 -22.89 -20.31
N ASN A 261 -18.05 -22.17 -20.30
CA ASN A 261 -19.38 -22.72 -20.51
C ASN A 261 -20.02 -22.27 -21.84
N ARG A 262 -19.19 -21.68 -22.71
CA ARG A 262 -19.54 -21.21 -24.05
C ARG A 262 -18.37 -21.45 -25.00
N ASP A 263 -18.67 -21.72 -26.24
CA ASP A 263 -17.68 -22.03 -27.31
C ASP A 263 -16.79 -20.83 -27.71
N TYR A 264 -17.24 -19.62 -27.39
CA TYR A 264 -16.53 -18.39 -27.68
C TYR A 264 -15.72 -17.86 -26.47
N VAL A 265 -15.78 -18.54 -25.30
CA VAL A 265 -15.03 -18.17 -24.11
C VAL A 265 -13.69 -18.90 -24.04
N ILE A 266 -12.64 -18.16 -23.80
CA ILE A 266 -11.25 -18.65 -23.61
C ILE A 266 -10.89 -18.46 -22.13
N THR A 267 -10.29 -19.49 -21.52
CA THR A 267 -9.92 -19.53 -20.10
C THR A 267 -8.51 -20.07 -19.93
N ASP A 268 -7.52 -19.43 -20.52
CA ASP A 268 -6.15 -19.89 -20.39
C ASP A 268 -5.51 -19.34 -19.09
N GLU A 269 -4.79 -20.15 -18.36
CA GLU A 269 -3.92 -19.73 -17.28
C GLU A 269 -2.54 -19.35 -17.84
N PHE A 270 -2.00 -18.22 -17.37
CA PHE A 270 -0.68 -17.74 -17.76
C PHE A 270 0.15 -17.37 -16.52
N GLU A 271 1.45 -17.47 -16.66
CA GLU A 271 2.34 -16.69 -15.81
C GLU A 271 2.16 -15.18 -16.09
N LYS A 272 2.58 -14.33 -15.15
CA LYS A 272 2.32 -12.89 -15.22
C LYS A 272 2.75 -12.24 -16.54
N SER A 273 3.89 -12.65 -17.09
CA SER A 273 4.40 -12.16 -18.39
C SER A 273 3.48 -12.51 -19.55
N GLY A 274 3.06 -13.76 -19.65
CA GLY A 274 2.12 -14.21 -20.68
C GLY A 274 0.73 -13.58 -20.53
N TYR A 275 0.30 -13.28 -19.31
CA TYR A 275 -0.93 -12.56 -19.03
C TYR A 275 -0.88 -11.13 -19.63
N TYR A 276 0.19 -10.39 -19.40
CA TYR A 276 0.35 -9.04 -19.93
C TYR A 276 0.49 -9.03 -21.46
N GLU A 277 1.27 -9.97 -22.02
CA GLU A 277 1.37 -10.13 -23.47
C GLU A 277 -0.02 -10.36 -24.09
N LYS A 278 -0.82 -11.24 -23.50
CA LYS A 278 -2.18 -11.50 -24.03
C LYS A 278 -3.11 -10.32 -23.85
N LEU A 279 -3.04 -9.58 -22.74
CA LEU A 279 -3.78 -8.32 -22.58
C LEU A 279 -3.49 -7.38 -23.73
N SER A 280 -2.23 -7.16 -24.11
CA SER A 280 -1.87 -6.26 -25.21
C SER A 280 -2.48 -6.65 -26.56
N THR A 281 -2.82 -7.93 -26.74
CA THR A 281 -3.46 -8.43 -27.98
C THR A 281 -4.99 -8.34 -27.94
N CYS A 282 -5.61 -8.02 -26.82
CA CYS A 282 -7.05 -7.87 -26.70
C CYS A 282 -7.55 -6.61 -27.39
N ARG A 283 -8.72 -6.69 -27.97
CA ARG A 283 -9.35 -5.55 -28.66
C ARG A 283 -9.87 -4.53 -27.67
N VAL A 284 -10.51 -4.98 -26.60
CA VAL A 284 -11.15 -4.13 -25.60
C VAL A 284 -11.40 -4.89 -24.30
N GLY A 285 -11.35 -4.20 -23.17
CA GLY A 285 -11.83 -4.69 -21.89
C GLY A 285 -13.24 -4.16 -21.60
N LEU A 286 -14.05 -4.96 -20.90
CA LEU A 286 -15.36 -4.54 -20.43
C LEU A 286 -15.42 -4.70 -18.90
N SER A 287 -15.65 -3.59 -18.19
CA SER A 287 -15.83 -3.53 -16.74
C SER A 287 -17.26 -3.12 -16.40
N PRO A 288 -18.16 -4.07 -16.10
CA PRO A 288 -19.52 -3.75 -15.68
C PRO A 288 -19.57 -3.16 -14.26
N LYS A 289 -20.77 -2.85 -13.77
CA LYS A 289 -20.97 -2.24 -12.46
C LYS A 289 -20.42 -3.12 -11.33
N GLN A 290 -19.51 -2.57 -10.53
CA GLN A 290 -18.99 -3.28 -9.37
C GLN A 290 -19.79 -2.92 -8.12
N LYS A 291 -20.23 -3.93 -7.37
CA LYS A 291 -21.06 -3.76 -6.17
C LYS A 291 -20.41 -2.86 -5.11
N TYR A 292 -19.09 -2.97 -4.97
CA TYR A 292 -18.36 -2.26 -3.92
C TYR A 292 -17.64 -1.01 -4.41
N GLY A 293 -17.72 -0.70 -5.71
CA GLY A 293 -17.07 0.44 -6.31
C GLY A 293 -15.55 0.44 -6.14
N GLY A 294 -14.90 1.41 -6.73
CA GLY A 294 -13.47 1.64 -6.55
C GLY A 294 -12.60 1.18 -7.71
N TRP A 295 -11.38 1.67 -7.71
CA TRP A 295 -10.38 1.42 -8.74
C TRP A 295 -9.99 -0.06 -8.78
N SER A 296 -9.96 -0.64 -9.96
CA SER A 296 -9.63 -2.06 -10.14
C SER A 296 -8.23 -2.25 -10.72
N VAL A 297 -7.39 -3.01 -10.02
CA VAL A 297 -6.07 -3.42 -10.52
C VAL A 297 -6.17 -4.15 -11.86
N ALA A 298 -7.22 -4.95 -12.06
CA ALA A 298 -7.45 -5.63 -13.34
C ALA A 298 -7.63 -4.63 -14.51
N THR A 299 -8.37 -3.53 -14.30
CA THR A 299 -8.48 -2.45 -15.29
C THR A 299 -7.12 -1.79 -15.53
N THR A 300 -6.37 -1.51 -14.48
CA THR A 300 -5.01 -0.97 -14.55
C THR A 300 -4.10 -1.88 -15.38
N ASP A 301 -4.12 -3.19 -15.12
CA ASP A 301 -3.34 -4.18 -15.88
C ASP A 301 -3.65 -4.13 -17.39
N GLY A 302 -4.93 -3.99 -17.75
CA GLY A 302 -5.31 -3.86 -19.15
C GLY A 302 -4.84 -2.54 -19.76
N MET A 303 -5.10 -1.42 -19.09
CA MET A 303 -4.76 -0.09 -19.60
C MET A 303 -3.25 0.08 -19.77
N MET A 304 -2.40 -0.39 -18.82
CA MET A 304 -0.95 -0.30 -18.97
C MET A 304 -0.40 -1.18 -20.11
N ASN A 305 -1.18 -2.14 -20.59
CA ASN A 305 -0.88 -2.96 -21.76
C ASN A 305 -1.58 -2.47 -23.04
N GLY A 306 -2.10 -1.24 -23.03
CA GLY A 306 -2.69 -0.58 -24.20
C GLY A 306 -4.06 -1.15 -24.61
N THR A 307 -4.71 -1.92 -23.73
CA THR A 307 -6.09 -2.36 -23.94
C THR A 307 -7.05 -1.27 -23.47
N PRO A 308 -7.85 -0.65 -24.36
CA PRO A 308 -8.88 0.29 -23.96
C PRO A 308 -10.00 -0.41 -23.18
N TYR A 309 -10.66 0.32 -22.29
CA TYR A 309 -11.76 -0.22 -21.49
C TYR A 309 -13.06 0.54 -21.74
N ILE A 310 -14.15 -0.24 -21.82
CA ILE A 310 -15.53 0.22 -21.73
C ILE A 310 -15.97 -0.06 -20.28
N MET A 311 -16.40 0.97 -19.57
CA MET A 311 -16.66 0.90 -18.13
C MET A 311 -18.10 1.32 -17.82
N TYR A 312 -18.69 0.71 -16.80
CA TYR A 312 -19.96 1.21 -16.31
C TYR A 312 -19.79 2.64 -15.79
N ASP A 313 -20.69 3.54 -16.20
CA ASP A 313 -20.67 4.97 -15.82
C ASP A 313 -21.05 5.13 -14.34
N GLU A 314 -20.03 5.00 -13.52
CA GLU A 314 -20.09 5.18 -12.07
C GLU A 314 -18.88 6.04 -11.65
N SER A 315 -19.06 6.85 -10.62
CA SER A 315 -18.07 7.88 -10.22
C SER A 315 -16.68 7.36 -9.81
N TYR A 316 -16.51 6.05 -9.59
CA TYR A 316 -15.20 5.49 -9.28
C TYR A 316 -14.21 5.42 -10.45
N TYR A 317 -14.66 5.75 -11.66
CA TYR A 317 -13.82 5.90 -12.85
C TYR A 317 -13.90 7.31 -13.47
N GLU A 318 -14.52 8.26 -12.76
CA GLU A 318 -14.72 9.62 -13.25
C GLU A 318 -13.41 10.31 -13.63
N GLU A 319 -12.31 9.99 -12.95
CA GLU A 319 -10.99 10.56 -13.21
C GLU A 319 -10.43 10.20 -14.60
N LEU A 320 -10.89 9.11 -15.20
CA LEU A 320 -10.47 8.72 -16.55
C LEU A 320 -11.05 9.62 -17.64
N GLN A 321 -12.24 10.22 -17.42
CA GLN A 321 -12.88 11.11 -18.37
C GLN A 321 -12.87 10.56 -19.81
N SER A 322 -12.30 11.31 -20.76
CA SER A 322 -12.19 10.91 -22.17
C SER A 322 -11.13 9.83 -22.46
N ASN A 323 -10.41 9.34 -21.45
CA ASN A 323 -9.40 8.30 -21.62
C ASN A 323 -9.96 6.87 -21.47
N ALA A 324 -11.27 6.76 -21.22
CA ALA A 324 -12.05 5.53 -21.28
C ALA A 324 -13.43 5.83 -21.90
N GLU A 325 -14.19 4.81 -22.25
CA GLU A 325 -15.57 4.94 -22.69
C GLU A 325 -16.52 4.37 -21.65
N PHE A 326 -17.70 5.01 -21.52
CA PHE A 326 -18.63 4.71 -20.44
C PHE A 326 -20.01 4.31 -20.98
N PHE A 327 -20.69 3.40 -20.28
CA PHE A 327 -22.02 2.94 -20.60
C PHE A 327 -22.93 2.90 -19.36
N LYS A 328 -24.23 3.06 -19.57
CA LYS A 328 -25.28 2.91 -18.53
C LYS A 328 -26.22 1.75 -18.80
N THR A 329 -26.34 1.34 -20.07
CA THR A 329 -27.21 0.25 -20.49
C THR A 329 -26.44 -0.79 -21.29
N ASN A 330 -26.93 -2.03 -21.30
CA ASN A 330 -26.30 -3.12 -22.06
C ASN A 330 -26.23 -2.79 -23.55
N GLY A 331 -27.26 -2.14 -24.12
CA GLY A 331 -27.25 -1.70 -25.53
C GLY A 331 -26.08 -0.75 -25.79
N GLN A 332 -25.85 0.27 -24.95
CA GLN A 332 -24.69 1.16 -25.08
C GLN A 332 -23.37 0.40 -25.01
N ALA A 333 -23.24 -0.58 -24.10
CA ALA A 333 -22.05 -1.42 -24.04
C ALA A 333 -21.81 -2.20 -25.32
N ILE A 334 -22.90 -2.77 -25.92
CA ILE A 334 -22.86 -3.52 -27.18
C ILE A 334 -22.44 -2.60 -28.34
N ASP A 335 -22.97 -1.39 -28.43
CA ASP A 335 -22.61 -0.42 -29.47
C ASP A 335 -21.12 -0.05 -29.38
N LEU A 336 -20.62 0.22 -28.19
CA LEU A 336 -19.20 0.51 -27.96
C LEU A 336 -18.31 -0.72 -28.24
N LEU A 337 -18.73 -1.93 -27.86
CA LEU A 337 -18.01 -3.16 -28.19
C LEU A 337 -17.92 -3.36 -29.71
N ASN A 338 -19.02 -3.15 -30.45
CA ASN A 338 -19.03 -3.23 -31.90
C ASN A 338 -18.03 -2.23 -32.51
N LYS A 339 -18.02 -0.99 -32.03
CA LYS A 339 -17.08 0.05 -32.48
C LYS A 339 -15.63 -0.38 -32.32
N HIS A 340 -15.25 -0.85 -31.12
CA HIS A 340 -13.90 -1.34 -30.87
C HIS A 340 -13.54 -2.59 -31.68
N LEU A 341 -14.48 -3.50 -31.92
CA LEU A 341 -14.22 -4.71 -32.67
C LEU A 341 -14.01 -4.43 -34.17
N ASP A 342 -14.61 -3.36 -34.72
CA ASP A 342 -14.60 -3.07 -36.17
C ASP A 342 -13.67 -1.91 -36.55
N ASP A 343 -13.44 -0.94 -35.67
CA ASP A 343 -12.61 0.24 -35.95
C ASP A 343 -11.24 0.14 -35.21
N ASN A 344 -10.20 -0.23 -35.97
CA ASN A 344 -8.84 -0.31 -35.45
C ASN A 344 -8.26 1.06 -35.04
N ASN A 345 -8.64 2.13 -35.78
CA ASN A 345 -8.12 3.46 -35.49
C ASN A 345 -8.68 3.97 -34.18
N HIS A 346 -9.99 3.84 -33.99
CA HIS A 346 -10.64 4.20 -32.73
C HIS A 346 -10.07 3.42 -31.56
N ARG A 347 -9.92 2.10 -31.69
CA ARG A 347 -9.33 1.23 -30.66
C ARG A 347 -7.92 1.68 -30.29
N ASN A 348 -7.06 1.96 -31.28
CA ASN A 348 -5.69 2.37 -31.05
C ASN A 348 -5.61 3.77 -30.41
N GLU A 349 -6.46 4.69 -30.84
CA GLU A 349 -6.57 6.01 -30.21
C GLU A 349 -6.94 5.88 -28.74
N MET A 350 -7.97 5.13 -28.40
CA MET A 350 -8.40 4.95 -27.02
C MET A 350 -7.36 4.22 -26.17
N GLY A 351 -6.69 3.22 -26.72
CA GLY A 351 -5.62 2.52 -26.03
C GLY A 351 -4.41 3.42 -25.75
N ASN A 352 -4.01 4.28 -26.71
CA ASN A 352 -2.92 5.25 -26.50
C ASN A 352 -3.31 6.33 -25.47
N ARG A 353 -4.55 6.84 -25.51
CA ARG A 353 -5.04 7.77 -24.46
C ARG A 353 -4.97 7.14 -23.07
N ALA A 354 -5.34 5.86 -22.93
CA ALA A 354 -5.23 5.14 -21.68
C ALA A 354 -3.76 5.03 -21.21
N LEU A 355 -2.81 4.68 -22.10
CA LEU A 355 -1.38 4.64 -21.79
C LEU A 355 -0.84 6.01 -21.35
N ASP A 356 -1.19 7.07 -22.05
CA ASP A 356 -0.75 8.43 -21.73
C ASP A 356 -1.32 8.89 -20.39
N TRP A 357 -2.59 8.59 -20.13
CA TRP A 357 -3.19 8.88 -18.81
C TRP A 357 -2.47 8.14 -17.67
N MET A 358 -2.13 6.85 -17.88
CA MET A 358 -1.39 6.04 -16.93
C MET A 358 -0.03 6.65 -16.59
N ARG A 359 0.74 7.07 -17.61
CA ARG A 359 2.05 7.71 -17.41
C ARG A 359 1.97 9.04 -16.66
N ASN A 360 0.91 9.80 -16.90
CA ASN A 360 0.77 11.13 -16.31
C ASN A 360 0.11 11.14 -14.92
N ASN A 361 -0.55 10.04 -14.52
CA ASN A 361 -1.38 10.07 -13.30
C ASN A 361 -1.18 8.86 -12.39
N LEU A 362 -0.55 7.78 -12.87
CA LEU A 362 -0.56 6.52 -12.14
C LEU A 362 0.84 5.90 -11.94
N LEU A 363 1.88 6.71 -11.98
CA LEU A 363 3.22 6.22 -11.69
C LEU A 363 3.39 6.01 -10.18
N PHE A 364 3.82 4.81 -9.84
CA PHE A 364 4.02 4.45 -8.44
C PHE A 364 5.13 5.28 -7.79
N ARG A 365 6.13 5.67 -8.58
CA ARG A 365 7.25 6.50 -8.11
C ARG A 365 6.78 7.85 -7.60
N ASP A 366 5.93 8.55 -8.35
CA ASP A 366 5.45 9.89 -7.98
C ASP A 366 4.69 9.85 -6.65
N SER A 367 3.85 8.81 -6.47
CA SER A 367 3.15 8.55 -5.22
C SER A 367 4.10 8.32 -4.04
N MET A 368 5.23 7.64 -4.27
CA MET A 368 6.22 7.38 -3.23
C MET A 368 7.12 8.58 -2.96
N GLU A 369 7.38 9.44 -3.93
CA GLU A 369 8.05 10.72 -3.74
C GLU A 369 7.22 11.65 -2.83
N GLU A 370 5.91 11.79 -3.08
CA GLU A 370 5.00 12.53 -2.16
C GLU A 370 4.99 11.92 -0.75
N MET A 371 4.96 10.59 -0.64
CA MET A 371 5.02 9.91 0.65
C MET A 371 6.36 10.15 1.36
N SER A 372 7.46 10.16 0.64
CA SER A 372 8.80 10.46 1.15
C SER A 372 8.89 11.88 1.74
N GLU A 373 8.39 12.88 1.04
CA GLU A 373 8.30 14.27 1.52
C GLU A 373 7.41 14.35 2.79
N TYR A 374 6.32 13.61 2.79
CA TYR A 374 5.45 13.57 3.96
C TYR A 374 6.12 12.91 5.16
N ILE A 375 6.90 11.86 4.98
CA ILE A 375 7.72 11.24 6.03
C ILE A 375 8.65 12.29 6.66
N ASP A 376 9.31 13.12 5.86
CA ASP A 376 10.17 14.21 6.38
C ASP A 376 9.38 15.20 7.22
N SER A 377 8.21 15.62 6.76
CA SER A 377 7.33 16.53 7.52
C SER A 377 6.87 15.95 8.86
N LEU A 378 6.69 14.62 8.96
CA LEU A 378 6.35 13.95 10.20
C LEU A 378 7.57 13.85 11.13
N VAL A 379 8.73 13.59 10.55
CA VAL A 379 9.99 13.50 11.31
C VAL A 379 10.36 14.84 11.93
N GLU A 380 10.11 15.96 11.26
CA GLU A 380 10.31 17.32 11.81
C GLU A 380 9.43 17.62 13.03
N LYS A 381 8.21 17.06 13.06
CA LYS A 381 7.26 17.24 14.17
C LYS A 381 7.56 16.38 15.39
N LEU A 382 8.54 15.47 15.33
CA LEU A 382 8.85 14.63 16.48
C LEU A 382 9.39 15.46 17.65
N PRO A 383 9.06 15.06 18.89
CA PRO A 383 9.46 15.81 20.05
C PRO A 383 10.97 16.07 20.09
N THR A 384 11.35 17.30 20.34
CA THR A 384 12.74 17.66 20.63
C THR A 384 13.10 17.31 22.08
N LEU A 385 14.38 17.07 22.35
CA LEU A 385 14.88 16.86 23.71
C LEU A 385 14.46 17.99 24.63
N LYS A 386 13.86 17.66 25.79
CA LYS A 386 13.74 18.64 26.88
C LYS A 386 15.15 18.98 27.36
N LYS A 387 15.43 20.28 27.59
CA LYS A 387 16.73 20.79 28.04
C LYS A 387 17.26 20.18 29.38
N SER A 388 16.43 19.45 30.10
CA SER A 388 16.77 18.86 31.41
C SER A 388 17.66 17.62 31.37
N VAL A 389 17.89 17.02 30.19
CA VAL A 389 18.76 15.85 30.05
C VAL A 389 20.03 16.27 29.31
N ARG A 390 21.14 16.05 29.92
CA ARG A 390 22.44 16.37 29.33
C ARG A 390 22.80 15.28 28.31
N ILE A 391 22.67 15.62 27.05
CA ILE A 391 23.08 14.73 25.96
C ILE A 391 24.56 14.38 26.06
N ASP A 392 25.38 15.30 26.60
CA ASP A 392 26.81 15.14 26.80
C ASP A 392 27.13 14.05 27.84
N ASP A 393 26.30 13.88 28.88
CA ASP A 393 26.43 12.80 29.84
C ASP A 393 26.24 11.42 29.15
N ILE A 394 25.29 11.35 28.23
CA ILE A 394 25.02 10.12 27.44
C ILE A 394 26.19 9.84 26.50
N LYS A 395 26.68 10.87 25.81
CA LYS A 395 27.85 10.77 24.91
C LYS A 395 29.10 10.31 25.68
N GLY A 396 29.32 10.90 26.86
CA GLY A 396 30.41 10.48 27.74
C GLY A 396 30.33 9.01 28.08
N MET A 397 29.14 8.50 28.49
CA MET A 397 28.95 7.09 28.82
C MET A 397 29.19 6.17 27.62
N ILE A 398 28.78 6.56 26.42
CA ILE A 398 29.01 5.78 25.17
C ILE A 398 30.50 5.77 24.87
N LYS A 399 31.19 6.92 24.99
CA LYS A 399 32.62 7.04 24.72
C LYS A 399 33.48 6.18 25.68
N GLU A 400 33.08 6.10 26.97
CA GLU A 400 33.76 5.33 27.99
C GLU A 400 33.47 3.82 27.90
N SER A 401 32.56 3.41 27.04
CA SER A 401 32.14 2.03 26.89
C SER A 401 32.54 1.47 25.52
N ASN A 402 32.77 0.16 25.48
CA ASN A 402 33.00 -0.54 24.22
C ASN A 402 31.65 -1.03 23.66
N GLY A 403 30.73 -0.09 23.45
CA GLY A 403 29.35 -0.32 23.06
C GLY A 403 28.38 -0.33 24.26
N MET A 404 27.26 0.36 24.13
CA MET A 404 26.23 0.45 25.17
C MET A 404 24.83 0.38 24.57
N THR A 405 24.02 -0.56 25.07
CA THR A 405 22.64 -0.70 24.67
C THR A 405 21.77 0.44 25.22
N LYS A 406 20.63 0.69 24.59
CA LYS A 406 19.63 1.64 25.10
C LYS A 406 19.22 1.33 26.55
N GLU A 407 19.00 0.05 26.86
CA GLU A 407 18.59 -0.41 28.18
C GLU A 407 19.68 -0.12 29.25
N GLU A 408 20.94 -0.30 28.91
CA GLU A 408 22.07 0.03 29.77
C GLU A 408 22.18 1.54 30.01
N LEU A 409 21.99 2.34 28.95
CA LEU A 409 21.95 3.80 29.05
C LEU A 409 20.84 4.26 29.99
N ILE A 410 19.60 3.74 29.80
CA ILE A 410 18.46 4.07 30.65
C ILE A 410 18.75 3.69 32.12
N ARG A 411 19.31 2.51 32.34
CA ARG A 411 19.67 2.04 33.70
C ARG A 411 20.74 2.90 34.37
N LYS A 412 21.83 3.21 33.65
CA LYS A 412 22.92 4.05 34.18
C LYS A 412 22.46 5.47 34.50
N LEU A 413 21.59 6.04 33.67
CA LEU A 413 21.02 7.36 33.89
C LEU A 413 19.95 7.38 35.00
N ARG A 414 19.64 6.22 35.59
CA ARG A 414 18.58 6.06 36.60
C ARG A 414 17.25 6.62 36.16
N TRP A 415 16.98 6.50 34.88
CA TRP A 415 15.71 6.94 34.30
C TRP A 415 14.62 5.95 34.70
N GLY A 416 13.63 6.45 35.46
CA GLY A 416 12.39 5.71 35.74
C GLY A 416 11.57 5.52 34.46
N GLY A 417 10.62 4.57 34.48
CA GLY A 417 9.73 4.35 33.34
C GLY A 417 9.08 5.64 32.88
N GLY A 418 9.01 5.81 31.58
CA GLY A 418 8.31 6.93 30.96
C GLY A 418 9.16 7.94 30.20
N ILE A 419 10.44 7.67 29.98
CA ILE A 419 11.28 8.55 29.18
C ILE A 419 11.15 8.20 27.70
N THR A 420 10.85 9.18 26.88
CA THR A 420 10.86 9.07 25.43
C THR A 420 12.29 9.02 24.93
N TRP A 421 12.72 7.86 24.42
CA TRP A 421 14.08 7.66 23.92
C TRP A 421 14.33 8.30 22.54
N THR A 422 13.33 8.36 21.68
CA THR A 422 13.48 8.85 20.32
C THR A 422 14.16 10.19 20.17
N PRO A 423 13.81 11.25 20.95
CA PRO A 423 14.53 12.52 20.89
C PRO A 423 16.00 12.43 21.25
N TYR A 424 16.34 11.58 22.26
CA TYR A 424 17.74 11.39 22.67
C TYR A 424 18.53 10.65 21.59
N ARG A 425 17.97 9.58 21.03
CA ARG A 425 18.56 8.89 19.89
C ARG A 425 18.88 9.84 18.76
N ARG A 426 17.94 10.71 18.38
CA ARG A 426 18.14 11.71 17.35
C ARG A 426 19.27 12.68 17.66
N ALA A 427 19.36 13.14 18.90
CA ALA A 427 20.41 14.06 19.30
C ALA A 427 21.78 13.37 19.34
N LEU A 428 21.83 12.08 19.74
CA LEU A 428 23.03 11.26 19.68
C LEU A 428 23.50 11.05 18.25
N MET A 429 22.60 10.69 17.37
CA MET A 429 22.92 10.42 15.95
C MET A 429 23.26 11.67 15.13
N LYS A 430 23.18 12.86 15.73
CA LYS A 430 23.74 14.10 15.14
C LYS A 430 25.25 14.23 15.39
N ASP A 431 25.79 13.44 16.29
CA ASP A 431 27.23 13.42 16.58
C ASP A 431 27.90 12.44 15.62
N SER A 432 28.86 12.91 14.81
CA SER A 432 29.58 12.09 13.84
C SER A 432 30.35 10.94 14.46
N ASN A 433 30.67 11.05 15.75
CA ASN A 433 31.44 10.04 16.51
C ASN A 433 30.54 8.94 17.12
N ILE A 434 29.21 9.08 17.01
CA ILE A 434 28.29 8.06 17.53
C ILE A 434 27.61 7.35 16.37
N TYR A 435 27.63 6.03 16.38
CA TYR A 435 26.89 5.19 15.45
C TYR A 435 26.17 4.06 16.20
N ASP A 436 25.05 3.64 15.66
CA ASP A 436 24.35 2.46 16.18
C ASP A 436 24.62 1.26 15.26
N VAL A 437 24.89 0.13 15.86
CA VAL A 437 25.01 -1.15 15.19
C VAL A 437 23.86 -1.99 15.66
N ASN A 438 23.09 -2.46 14.69
CA ASN A 438 22.06 -3.45 14.83
C ASN A 438 20.64 -2.97 15.11
N ASP A 439 19.83 -3.70 14.58
CA ASP A 439 18.44 -3.70 14.21
C ASP A 439 17.49 -4.16 15.33
N VAL A 440 17.93 -5.07 16.20
CA VAL A 440 17.05 -5.67 17.19
C VAL A 440 17.11 -4.94 18.53
N THR A 441 18.33 -4.65 19.00
CA THR A 441 18.55 -3.83 20.19
C THR A 441 19.66 -2.83 19.87
N PRO A 442 19.33 -1.56 19.61
CA PRO A 442 20.35 -0.58 19.24
C PRO A 442 21.46 -0.52 20.28
N THR A 443 22.66 -0.81 19.84
CA THR A 443 23.88 -0.66 20.61
C THR A 443 24.64 0.52 20.05
N TYR A 444 24.94 1.51 20.88
CA TYR A 444 25.60 2.74 20.51
C TYR A 444 27.08 2.63 20.79
N TYR A 445 27.89 2.99 19.80
CA TYR A 445 29.34 2.99 19.87
C TYR A 445 29.88 4.40 19.65
N TRP A 446 31.04 4.64 20.23
CA TRP A 446 31.84 5.84 19.98
C TRP A 446 32.93 5.52 18.95
N ARG A 447 33.07 6.34 17.93
CA ARG A 447 34.19 6.26 17.00
C ARG A 447 35.34 7.09 17.56
N GLU A 448 36.48 6.49 17.79
CA GLU A 448 37.68 7.23 18.09
C GLU A 448 38.12 7.95 16.81
N ASP A 449 38.43 9.26 16.92
CA ASP A 449 39.04 10.00 15.82
C ASP A 449 40.46 9.41 15.61
N ASP A 450 40.73 8.86 14.44
CA ASP A 450 42.07 8.41 14.02
C ASP A 450 43.01 9.60 13.83
#